data_c3599087969d4bbc7b2423c1255e5091
#
_entry.id   c3599087969d4bbc7b2423c1255e5091
#
_cell.length_a   1.000
_cell.length_b   1.000
_cell.length_c   1.000
_cell.angle_alpha   90.00
_cell.angle_beta   90.00
_cell.angle_gamma   90.00
#
_symmetry.space_group_name_H-M   'P 1'
#
loop_
_entity.id
_entity.type
_entity.pdbx_description
1 polymer ?
#
loop_
_entity_poly.entity_id
_entity_poly.type
_entity_poly.pdbx_seq_one_letter_code
_entity_poly.pdbx_strand_id
1 'polypeptide(L)'
;MKRADKLEGKIAAITGGTAGMGRGIAEAFLEEGGKVALFARNAEKGAKVLEELGAGKNAIFIAGDVMVQADLEGFVDKVIAHFGTLDILVNNAGGAGDLQPLVNLSDHAFDEAMKWNVYSTFWATRRALPTMLAKGDGRIINISSMEGKHGKAVLTAYSAAKHAVNGMTKSLAREVGTQGVTVNAICPGIVITDIIRTNGPATAKAMGIELDEMIALFASEAAIKRPNTVEEVAAVAVLLASKAGAGITGAQISVDGGTAQY
;
A
#
# COMPACT_ATOMS: atom_id res chain seq x y z
N MET A 1 -4.11 -26.02 -17.64
CA MET A 1 -5.14 -24.96 -17.48
C MET A 1 -4.51 -23.65 -17.95
N LYS A 2 -5.14 -22.91 -18.89
CA LYS A 2 -4.70 -21.53 -19.16
C LYS A 2 -4.75 -20.75 -17.84
N ARG A 3 -3.65 -20.12 -17.43
CA ARG A 3 -3.65 -19.12 -16.35
C ARG A 3 -4.77 -18.14 -16.72
N ALA A 4 -5.71 -17.92 -15.82
CA ALA A 4 -6.69 -16.86 -16.01
C ALA A 4 -5.93 -15.57 -15.69
N ASP A 5 -5.53 -14.85 -16.73
CA ASP A 5 -4.87 -13.54 -16.61
C ASP A 5 -5.89 -12.52 -16.10
N LYS A 6 -6.06 -12.48 -14.78
CA LYS A 6 -7.10 -11.70 -14.08
C LYS A 6 -6.99 -10.20 -14.30
N LEU A 7 -5.79 -9.73 -14.63
CA LEU A 7 -5.45 -8.33 -14.84
C LEU A 7 -4.98 -8.04 -16.27
N GLU A 8 -5.27 -8.94 -17.22
CA GLU A 8 -4.86 -8.78 -18.63
C GLU A 8 -5.19 -7.37 -19.15
N GLY A 9 -4.14 -6.67 -19.61
CA GLY A 9 -4.23 -5.32 -20.14
C GLY A 9 -4.54 -4.20 -19.14
N LYS A 10 -4.70 -4.50 -17.83
CA LYS A 10 -4.91 -3.49 -16.79
C LYS A 10 -3.60 -2.79 -16.43
N ILE A 11 -3.69 -1.50 -16.17
CA ILE A 11 -2.56 -0.62 -15.85
C ILE A 11 -2.65 -0.22 -14.38
N ALA A 12 -1.61 -0.54 -13.62
CA ALA A 12 -1.53 -0.24 -12.19
C ALA A 12 -0.41 0.75 -11.88
N ALA A 13 -0.72 1.78 -11.10
CA ALA A 13 0.24 2.69 -10.47
C ALA A 13 0.43 2.27 -9.01
N ILE A 14 1.68 2.05 -8.56
CA ILE A 14 1.99 1.51 -7.23
C ILE A 14 3.02 2.42 -6.55
N THR A 15 2.63 3.08 -5.45
CA THR A 15 3.57 3.85 -4.65
C THR A 15 4.36 2.96 -3.70
N GLY A 16 5.66 3.25 -3.51
CA GLY A 16 6.56 2.37 -2.74
C GLY A 16 6.79 1.01 -3.41
N GLY A 17 6.74 0.95 -4.74
CA GLY A 17 6.76 -0.28 -5.53
C GLY A 17 8.12 -0.99 -5.65
N THR A 18 9.19 -0.48 -5.02
CA THR A 18 10.55 -1.04 -5.17
C THR A 18 10.99 -1.95 -4.02
N ALA A 19 10.13 -2.22 -3.05
CA ALA A 19 10.45 -3.07 -1.90
C ALA A 19 9.17 -3.62 -1.23
N GLY A 20 9.34 -4.66 -0.44
CA GLY A 20 8.30 -5.19 0.45
C GLY A 20 6.97 -5.46 -0.23
N MET A 21 5.87 -5.07 0.41
CA MET A 21 4.51 -5.33 -0.09
C MET A 21 4.25 -4.70 -1.45
N GLY A 22 4.72 -3.45 -1.69
CA GLY A 22 4.51 -2.78 -2.98
C GLY A 22 5.18 -3.51 -4.14
N ARG A 23 6.39 -4.05 -3.93
CA ARG A 23 7.09 -4.88 -4.92
C ARG A 23 6.36 -6.20 -5.15
N GLY A 24 5.98 -6.91 -4.09
CA GLY A 24 5.25 -8.17 -4.25
C GLY A 24 3.88 -8.01 -4.92
N ILE A 25 3.18 -6.90 -4.66
CA ILE A 25 1.95 -6.57 -5.39
C ILE A 25 2.25 -6.34 -6.89
N ALA A 26 3.34 -5.64 -7.21
CA ALA A 26 3.75 -5.43 -8.61
C ALA A 26 4.07 -6.76 -9.32
N GLU A 27 4.81 -7.65 -8.66
CA GLU A 27 5.13 -8.99 -9.17
C GLU A 27 3.85 -9.79 -9.45
N ALA A 28 2.93 -9.84 -8.47
CA ALA A 28 1.67 -10.54 -8.62
C ALA A 28 0.77 -9.94 -9.72
N PHE A 29 0.77 -8.62 -9.90
CA PHE A 29 0.01 -7.97 -10.97
C PHE A 29 0.59 -8.28 -12.35
N LEU A 30 1.91 -8.33 -12.49
CA LEU A 30 2.58 -8.75 -13.74
C LEU A 30 2.30 -10.23 -14.05
N GLU A 31 2.32 -11.10 -13.05
CA GLU A 31 1.99 -12.52 -13.20
C GLU A 31 0.55 -12.75 -13.67
N GLU A 32 -0.37 -11.85 -13.34
CA GLU A 32 -1.77 -11.89 -13.77
C GLU A 32 -2.04 -11.08 -15.07
N GLY A 33 -0.99 -10.75 -15.84
CA GLY A 33 -1.09 -10.10 -17.15
C GLY A 33 -1.24 -8.57 -17.12
N GLY A 34 -1.11 -7.95 -15.96
CA GLY A 34 -1.17 -6.50 -15.80
C GLY A 34 0.12 -5.79 -16.23
N LYS A 35 0.03 -4.47 -16.33
CA LYS A 35 1.18 -3.57 -16.50
C LYS A 35 1.32 -2.71 -15.25
N VAL A 36 2.55 -2.43 -14.84
CA VAL A 36 2.81 -1.71 -13.59
C VAL A 36 3.69 -0.47 -13.80
N ALA A 37 3.38 0.59 -13.08
CA ALA A 37 4.24 1.74 -12.89
C ALA A 37 4.63 1.81 -11.41
N LEU A 38 5.92 1.77 -11.13
CA LEU A 38 6.47 1.83 -9.78
C LEU A 38 6.93 3.23 -9.45
N PHE A 39 6.65 3.68 -8.23
CA PHE A 39 7.07 4.98 -7.72
C PHE A 39 7.85 4.83 -6.42
N ALA A 40 9.06 5.39 -6.35
CA ALA A 40 9.89 5.45 -5.15
C ALA A 40 11.01 6.47 -5.32
N ARG A 41 11.70 6.82 -4.21
CA ARG A 41 12.72 7.88 -4.20
C ARG A 41 14.03 7.49 -4.91
N ASN A 42 14.48 6.26 -4.75
CA ASN A 42 15.80 5.82 -5.20
C ASN A 42 15.75 5.32 -6.65
N ALA A 43 16.31 6.12 -7.57
CA ALA A 43 16.33 5.83 -9.00
C ALA A 43 17.16 4.59 -9.35
N GLU A 44 18.30 4.37 -8.70
CA GLU A 44 19.17 3.21 -8.97
C GLU A 44 18.48 1.92 -8.53
N LYS A 45 17.87 1.91 -7.32
CA LYS A 45 17.08 0.77 -6.85
C LYS A 45 15.89 0.52 -7.78
N GLY A 46 15.24 1.58 -8.27
CA GLY A 46 14.13 1.46 -9.21
C GLY A 46 14.53 0.79 -10.52
N ALA A 47 15.66 1.22 -11.11
CA ALA A 47 16.19 0.62 -12.33
C ALA A 47 16.54 -0.87 -12.13
N LYS A 48 17.20 -1.20 -11.02
CA LYS A 48 17.52 -2.58 -10.66
C LYS A 48 16.27 -3.45 -10.50
N VAL A 49 15.23 -2.93 -9.84
CA VAL A 49 13.96 -3.66 -9.68
C VAL A 49 13.28 -3.91 -11.03
N LEU A 50 13.29 -2.95 -11.96
CA LEU A 50 12.76 -3.18 -13.31
C LEU A 50 13.52 -4.29 -14.05
N GLU A 51 14.84 -4.35 -13.93
CA GLU A 51 15.67 -5.42 -14.50
C GLU A 51 15.30 -6.78 -13.88
N GLU A 52 15.22 -6.86 -12.55
CA GLU A 52 14.85 -8.07 -11.81
C GLU A 52 13.44 -8.58 -12.16
N LEU A 53 12.48 -7.66 -12.36
CA LEU A 53 11.13 -8.01 -12.78
C LEU A 53 11.07 -8.60 -14.21
N GLY A 54 12.03 -8.26 -15.08
CA GLY A 54 12.11 -8.77 -16.44
C GLY A 54 10.87 -8.51 -17.32
N ALA A 55 10.02 -7.57 -16.92
CA ALA A 55 8.71 -7.33 -17.52
C ALA A 55 8.75 -6.49 -18.83
N GLY A 56 9.92 -5.99 -19.22
CA GLY A 56 10.11 -5.18 -20.42
C GLY A 56 9.17 -3.98 -20.44
N LYS A 57 8.41 -3.82 -21.52
CA LYS A 57 7.46 -2.71 -21.69
C LYS A 57 6.24 -2.74 -20.75
N ASN A 58 6.06 -3.80 -19.98
CA ASN A 58 4.93 -3.93 -19.04
C ASN A 58 5.24 -3.36 -17.65
N ALA A 59 6.47 -2.92 -17.41
CA ALA A 59 6.84 -2.25 -16.16
C ALA A 59 7.63 -0.98 -16.44
N ILE A 60 7.30 0.11 -15.72
CA ILE A 60 8.09 1.34 -15.70
C ILE A 60 8.36 1.78 -14.27
N PHE A 61 9.38 2.58 -14.10
CA PHE A 61 9.71 3.20 -12.82
C PHE A 61 9.80 4.73 -12.98
N ILE A 62 9.27 5.45 -12.00
CA ILE A 62 9.32 6.90 -11.92
C ILE A 62 9.84 7.29 -10.54
N ALA A 63 10.94 8.02 -10.50
CA ALA A 63 11.51 8.52 -9.26
C ALA A 63 10.75 9.73 -8.73
N GLY A 64 10.58 9.79 -7.39
CA GLY A 64 10.00 10.92 -6.68
C GLY A 64 9.66 10.58 -5.23
N ASP A 65 9.27 11.58 -4.46
CA ASP A 65 8.93 11.46 -3.05
C ASP A 65 7.42 11.57 -2.82
N VAL A 66 6.83 10.58 -2.16
CA VAL A 66 5.39 10.58 -1.80
C VAL A 66 5.01 11.72 -0.85
N MET A 67 5.99 12.31 -0.17
CA MET A 67 5.78 13.48 0.69
C MET A 67 5.77 14.80 -0.09
N VAL A 68 6.00 14.77 -1.40
CA VAL A 68 5.95 15.91 -2.31
C VAL A 68 4.75 15.76 -3.24
N GLN A 69 3.75 16.62 -3.07
CA GLN A 69 2.50 16.56 -3.85
C GLN A 69 2.76 16.56 -5.37
N ALA A 70 3.63 17.47 -5.85
CA ALA A 70 3.93 17.60 -7.27
C ALA A 70 4.56 16.34 -7.86
N ASP A 71 5.39 15.62 -7.08
CA ASP A 71 6.00 14.36 -7.52
C ASP A 71 4.94 13.27 -7.70
N LEU A 72 4.00 13.14 -6.75
CA LEU A 72 2.92 12.17 -6.82
C LEU A 72 1.92 12.47 -7.94
N GLU A 73 1.51 13.72 -8.08
CA GLU A 73 0.62 14.11 -9.18
C GLU A 73 1.31 13.91 -10.53
N GLY A 74 2.59 14.30 -10.64
CA GLY A 74 3.42 14.05 -11.81
C GLY A 74 3.65 12.56 -12.10
N PHE A 75 3.71 11.70 -11.08
CA PHE A 75 3.75 10.25 -11.25
C PHE A 75 2.50 9.75 -11.96
N VAL A 76 1.31 10.09 -11.44
CA VAL A 76 0.03 9.68 -12.05
C VAL A 76 -0.06 10.16 -13.50
N ASP A 77 0.32 11.41 -13.77
CA ASP A 77 0.31 11.98 -15.13
C ASP A 77 1.23 11.22 -16.08
N LYS A 78 2.44 10.89 -15.64
CA LYS A 78 3.40 10.13 -16.45
C LYS A 78 2.91 8.71 -16.73
N VAL A 79 2.21 8.05 -15.78
CA VAL A 79 1.60 6.75 -16.00
C VAL A 79 0.53 6.82 -17.09
N ILE A 80 -0.37 7.80 -16.98
CA ILE A 80 -1.44 8.01 -17.97
C ILE A 80 -0.85 8.36 -19.35
N ALA A 81 0.16 9.22 -19.39
CA ALA A 81 0.82 9.60 -20.65
C ALA A 81 1.53 8.40 -21.32
N HIS A 82 2.16 7.51 -20.53
CA HIS A 82 2.91 6.37 -21.04
C HIS A 82 2.01 5.23 -21.52
N PHE A 83 0.97 4.88 -20.74
CA PHE A 83 0.11 3.74 -21.03
C PHE A 83 -1.24 4.10 -21.66
N GLY A 84 -1.58 5.39 -21.73
CA GLY A 84 -2.84 5.90 -22.27
C GLY A 84 -3.99 5.92 -21.28
N THR A 85 -3.86 5.27 -20.12
CA THR A 85 -4.90 5.22 -19.07
C THR A 85 -4.32 4.79 -17.73
N LEU A 86 -5.16 4.76 -16.69
CA LEU A 86 -4.87 4.19 -15.39
C LEU A 86 -6.12 3.43 -14.90
N ASP A 87 -5.96 2.14 -14.58
CA ASP A 87 -7.05 1.27 -14.12
C ASP A 87 -7.02 1.04 -12.61
N ILE A 88 -5.81 0.91 -12.06
CA ILE A 88 -5.60 0.50 -10.67
C ILE A 88 -4.60 1.47 -10.02
N LEU A 89 -4.95 2.02 -8.86
CA LEU A 89 -4.04 2.77 -8.01
C LEU A 89 -3.83 1.99 -6.71
N VAL A 90 -2.58 1.67 -6.39
CA VAL A 90 -2.19 1.09 -5.11
C VAL A 90 -1.41 2.12 -4.30
N ASN A 91 -2.05 2.69 -3.30
CA ASN A 91 -1.42 3.57 -2.31
C ASN A 91 -0.76 2.71 -1.24
N ASN A 92 0.49 2.30 -1.51
CA ASN A 92 1.24 1.42 -0.62
C ASN A 92 2.32 2.14 0.18
N ALA A 93 2.89 3.22 -0.34
CA ALA A 93 3.92 3.97 0.39
C ALA A 93 3.38 4.51 1.71
N GLY A 94 4.16 4.33 2.76
CA GLY A 94 3.82 4.75 4.12
C GLY A 94 4.69 4.05 5.15
N GLY A 95 4.54 4.41 6.40
CA GLY A 95 5.29 3.80 7.49
C GLY A 95 4.93 4.37 8.85
N ALA A 96 5.42 3.74 9.90
CA ALA A 96 5.10 4.09 11.27
C ALA A 96 5.74 5.42 11.74
N GLY A 97 6.81 5.86 11.07
CA GLY A 97 7.52 7.08 11.47
C GLY A 97 8.21 6.94 12.82
N ASP A 98 8.17 8.00 13.60
CA ASP A 98 8.75 8.03 14.94
C ASP A 98 7.86 7.30 15.96
N LEU A 99 8.47 6.40 16.72
CA LEU A 99 7.80 5.55 17.71
C LEU A 99 8.07 6.11 19.11
N GLN A 100 7.17 6.95 19.60
CA GLN A 100 7.31 7.62 20.90
C GLN A 100 6.02 7.53 21.72
N PRO A 101 6.13 7.47 23.05
CA PRO A 101 4.99 7.79 23.93
C PRO A 101 4.44 9.16 23.55
N LEU A 102 3.11 9.33 23.58
CA LEU A 102 2.44 10.57 23.17
C LEU A 102 3.04 11.83 23.83
N VAL A 103 3.41 11.74 25.08
CA VAL A 103 4.01 12.85 25.86
C VAL A 103 5.33 13.34 25.29
N ASN A 104 6.03 12.51 24.51
CA ASN A 104 7.33 12.83 23.88
C ASN A 104 7.21 13.01 22.36
N LEU A 105 6.04 12.74 21.77
CA LEU A 105 5.84 12.84 20.32
C LEU A 105 5.77 14.32 19.93
N SER A 106 6.65 14.74 19.02
CA SER A 106 6.65 16.12 18.53
C SER A 106 5.54 16.34 17.49
N ASP A 107 5.08 17.60 17.38
CA ASP A 107 4.13 18.02 16.32
C ASP A 107 4.69 17.68 14.93
N HIS A 108 6.01 17.88 14.71
CA HIS A 108 6.68 17.56 13.47
C HIS A 108 6.56 16.06 13.11
N ALA A 109 6.82 15.17 14.07
CA ALA A 109 6.71 13.72 13.84
C ALA A 109 5.25 13.29 13.57
N PHE A 110 4.28 13.93 14.24
CA PHE A 110 2.86 13.71 13.97
C PHE A 110 2.49 14.16 12.54
N ASP A 111 2.90 15.37 12.15
CA ASP A 111 2.65 15.93 10.82
C ASP A 111 3.32 15.09 9.71
N GLU A 112 4.55 14.62 9.93
CA GLU A 112 5.22 13.70 9.01
C GLU A 112 4.44 12.39 8.83
N ALA A 113 3.96 11.79 9.91
CA ALA A 113 3.16 10.56 9.83
C ALA A 113 1.87 10.80 9.03
N MET A 114 1.19 11.92 9.26
CA MET A 114 0.00 12.31 8.50
C MET A 114 0.34 12.57 7.02
N LYS A 115 1.42 13.28 6.75
CA LYS A 115 1.83 13.58 5.39
C LYS A 115 2.22 12.33 4.61
N TRP A 116 3.01 11.47 5.23
CA TRP A 116 3.48 10.24 4.59
C TRP A 116 2.37 9.22 4.30
N ASN A 117 1.38 9.08 5.18
CA ASN A 117 0.35 8.06 5.04
C ASN A 117 -0.98 8.61 4.47
N VAL A 118 -1.42 9.79 4.90
CA VAL A 118 -2.74 10.33 4.57
C VAL A 118 -2.68 11.25 3.35
N TYR A 119 -1.84 12.29 3.40
CA TYR A 119 -1.76 13.23 2.29
C TYR A 119 -1.25 12.56 1.01
N SER A 120 -0.27 11.66 1.10
CA SER A 120 0.20 10.89 -0.06
C SER A 120 -0.92 10.10 -0.72
N THR A 121 -1.71 9.38 0.09
CA THR A 121 -2.90 8.65 -0.38
C THR A 121 -3.93 9.59 -1.01
N PHE A 122 -4.20 10.72 -0.37
CA PHE A 122 -5.14 11.71 -0.86
C PHE A 122 -4.70 12.32 -2.20
N TRP A 123 -3.47 12.78 -2.33
CA TRP A 123 -2.98 13.44 -3.55
C TRP A 123 -2.98 12.49 -4.75
N ALA A 124 -2.43 11.28 -4.60
CA ALA A 124 -2.41 10.29 -5.67
C ALA A 124 -3.82 9.89 -6.09
N THR A 125 -4.71 9.65 -5.12
CA THR A 125 -6.11 9.28 -5.38
C THR A 125 -6.86 10.39 -6.11
N ARG A 126 -6.77 11.64 -5.63
CA ARG A 126 -7.41 12.80 -6.24
C ARG A 126 -6.95 13.00 -7.69
N ARG A 127 -5.65 12.76 -7.97
CA ARG A 127 -5.12 12.90 -9.33
C ARG A 127 -5.52 11.76 -10.25
N ALA A 128 -5.61 10.53 -9.76
CA ALA A 128 -5.98 9.35 -10.54
C ALA A 128 -7.48 9.29 -10.88
N LEU A 129 -8.32 9.77 -9.97
CA LEU A 129 -9.76 9.59 -9.98
C LEU A 129 -10.45 10.11 -11.26
N PRO A 130 -10.14 11.31 -11.81
CA PRO A 130 -10.79 11.79 -13.03
C PRO A 130 -10.68 10.82 -14.22
N THR A 131 -9.52 10.17 -14.40
CA THR A 131 -9.32 9.17 -15.48
C THR A 131 -10.19 7.93 -15.26
N MET A 132 -10.29 7.44 -14.03
CA MET A 132 -11.13 6.30 -13.68
C MET A 132 -12.62 6.60 -13.85
N LEU A 133 -13.07 7.78 -13.42
CA LEU A 133 -14.46 8.22 -13.54
C LEU A 133 -14.88 8.40 -15.00
N ALA A 134 -14.04 9.04 -15.80
CA ALA A 134 -14.30 9.22 -17.24
C ALA A 134 -14.46 7.88 -17.98
N LYS A 135 -13.80 6.84 -17.49
CA LYS A 135 -13.85 5.49 -18.05
C LYS A 135 -15.00 4.63 -17.49
N GLY A 136 -15.55 5.01 -16.33
CA GLY A 136 -16.56 4.21 -15.62
C GLY A 136 -16.00 2.90 -15.06
N ASP A 137 -14.66 2.80 -14.87
CA ASP A 137 -13.99 1.62 -14.31
C ASP A 137 -12.68 2.02 -13.64
N GLY A 138 -12.52 1.67 -12.38
CA GLY A 138 -11.32 1.96 -11.60
C GLY A 138 -11.24 1.16 -10.31
N ARG A 139 -10.02 0.95 -9.84
CA ARG A 139 -9.75 0.24 -8.58
C ARG A 139 -8.74 1.04 -7.77
N ILE A 140 -9.12 1.44 -6.57
CA ILE A 140 -8.23 2.11 -5.62
C ILE A 140 -8.03 1.18 -4.42
N ILE A 141 -6.77 0.83 -4.17
CA ILE A 141 -6.38 -0.08 -3.10
C ILE A 141 -5.42 0.68 -2.18
N ASN A 142 -5.85 0.91 -0.96
CA ASN A 142 -5.05 1.58 0.06
C ASN A 142 -4.42 0.55 0.98
N ILE A 143 -3.10 0.52 1.10
CA ILE A 143 -2.42 -0.30 2.09
C ILE A 143 -2.47 0.44 3.44
N SER A 144 -3.45 0.05 4.24
CA SER A 144 -3.62 0.54 5.60
C SER A 144 -2.75 -0.27 6.58
N SER A 145 -3.30 -0.71 7.67
CA SER A 145 -2.67 -1.55 8.70
C SER A 145 -3.76 -2.11 9.61
N MET A 146 -3.46 -3.16 10.36
CA MET A 146 -4.24 -3.52 11.54
C MET A 146 -4.35 -2.34 12.52
N GLU A 147 -3.33 -1.47 12.60
CA GLU A 147 -3.33 -0.23 13.38
C GLU A 147 -4.33 0.82 12.87
N GLY A 148 -4.93 0.64 11.72
CA GLY A 148 -6.08 1.42 11.24
C GLY A 148 -7.42 0.89 11.78
N LYS A 149 -7.44 -0.17 12.56
CA LYS A 149 -8.61 -0.80 13.17
C LYS A 149 -8.54 -0.80 14.70
N HIS A 150 -7.35 -0.89 15.26
CA HIS A 150 -7.09 -0.82 16.69
C HIS A 150 -5.92 0.14 16.98
N GLY A 151 -5.51 0.26 18.23
CA GLY A 151 -4.38 1.09 18.65
C GLY A 151 -3.33 0.25 19.36
N LYS A 152 -2.07 0.70 19.26
CA LYS A 152 -0.95 0.13 19.99
C LYS A 152 -0.14 1.23 20.66
N ALA A 153 0.39 0.96 21.84
CA ALA A 153 1.26 1.89 22.54
C ALA A 153 2.40 2.37 21.64
N VAL A 154 2.81 3.62 21.77
CA VAL A 154 3.85 4.35 21.02
C VAL A 154 3.57 4.54 19.52
N LEU A 155 2.42 4.11 19.02
CA LEU A 155 2.02 4.22 17.61
C LEU A 155 0.93 5.26 17.35
N THR A 156 0.74 6.23 18.25
CA THR A 156 -0.40 7.18 18.19
C THR A 156 -0.50 7.87 16.83
N ALA A 157 0.57 8.46 16.31
CA ALA A 157 0.55 9.14 15.01
C ALA A 157 0.24 8.19 13.86
N TYR A 158 0.85 7.01 13.86
CA TYR A 158 0.62 5.99 12.84
C TYR A 158 -0.81 5.44 12.87
N SER A 159 -1.31 5.09 14.06
CA SER A 159 -2.69 4.61 14.22
C SER A 159 -3.69 5.68 13.77
N ALA A 160 -3.50 6.94 14.17
CA ALA A 160 -4.33 8.04 13.70
C ALA A 160 -4.32 8.16 12.17
N ALA A 161 -3.14 8.11 11.55
CA ALA A 161 -3.01 8.18 10.09
C ALA A 161 -3.69 7.00 9.39
N LYS A 162 -3.53 5.77 9.90
CA LYS A 162 -4.14 4.58 9.27
C LYS A 162 -5.66 4.52 9.48
N HIS A 163 -6.18 5.02 10.61
CA HIS A 163 -7.63 5.24 10.78
C HIS A 163 -8.16 6.29 9.80
N ALA A 164 -7.41 7.38 9.55
CA ALA A 164 -7.78 8.38 8.55
C ALA A 164 -7.84 7.77 7.13
N VAL A 165 -6.86 6.93 6.74
CA VAL A 165 -6.89 6.20 5.45
C VAL A 165 -8.13 5.30 5.36
N ASN A 166 -8.48 4.60 6.43
CA ASN A 166 -9.68 3.76 6.49
C ASN A 166 -10.98 4.60 6.38
N GLY A 167 -11.00 5.78 7.03
CA GLY A 167 -12.11 6.74 6.91
C GLY A 167 -12.27 7.27 5.48
N MET A 168 -11.17 7.69 4.85
CA MET A 168 -11.15 8.12 3.45
C MET A 168 -11.63 7.01 2.50
N THR A 169 -11.19 5.78 2.72
CA THR A 169 -11.62 4.60 1.94
C THR A 169 -13.14 4.44 1.96
N LYS A 170 -13.75 4.49 3.13
CA LYS A 170 -15.22 4.35 3.29
C LYS A 170 -15.99 5.49 2.63
N SER A 171 -15.52 6.73 2.83
CA SER A 171 -16.19 7.92 2.31
C SER A 171 -16.13 7.94 0.78
N LEU A 172 -14.93 7.77 0.21
CA LEU A 172 -14.74 7.79 -1.23
C LEU A 172 -15.46 6.63 -1.94
N ALA A 173 -15.51 5.44 -1.34
CA ALA A 173 -16.26 4.32 -1.89
C ALA A 173 -17.76 4.64 -2.11
N ARG A 174 -18.37 5.41 -1.19
CA ARG A 174 -19.76 5.87 -1.33
C ARG A 174 -19.93 6.95 -2.39
N GLU A 175 -18.93 7.82 -2.53
CA GLU A 175 -18.94 8.91 -3.50
C GLU A 175 -18.87 8.42 -4.95
N VAL A 176 -18.01 7.41 -5.22
CA VAL A 176 -17.68 7.00 -6.60
C VAL A 176 -18.24 5.63 -7.01
N GLY A 177 -18.87 4.89 -6.10
CA GLY A 177 -19.31 3.51 -6.35
C GLY A 177 -20.31 3.38 -7.51
N THR A 178 -21.24 4.33 -7.65
CA THR A 178 -22.20 4.36 -8.78
C THR A 178 -21.56 4.72 -10.11
N GLN A 179 -20.29 5.15 -10.10
CA GLN A 179 -19.53 5.54 -11.28
C GLN A 179 -18.50 4.46 -11.69
N GLY A 180 -18.65 3.22 -11.18
CA GLY A 180 -17.84 2.07 -11.56
C GLY A 180 -16.46 1.99 -10.90
N VAL A 181 -16.16 2.85 -9.91
CA VAL A 181 -14.89 2.83 -9.19
C VAL A 181 -15.07 2.16 -7.82
N THR A 182 -14.21 1.19 -7.49
CA THR A 182 -14.17 0.61 -6.15
C THR A 182 -12.98 1.15 -5.37
N VAL A 183 -13.16 1.34 -4.07
CA VAL A 183 -12.13 1.85 -3.15
C VAL A 183 -12.09 0.97 -1.91
N ASN A 184 -10.96 0.30 -1.68
CA ASN A 184 -10.81 -0.62 -0.56
C ASN A 184 -9.49 -0.41 0.16
N ALA A 185 -9.43 -0.80 1.42
CA ALA A 185 -8.20 -0.88 2.20
C ALA A 185 -7.83 -2.33 2.49
N ILE A 186 -6.56 -2.67 2.36
CA ILE A 186 -5.98 -3.88 2.93
C ILE A 186 -5.33 -3.47 4.25
N CYS A 187 -5.59 -4.22 5.31
CA CYS A 187 -5.09 -3.98 6.66
C CYS A 187 -4.15 -5.13 7.07
N PRO A 188 -2.86 -5.07 6.67
CA PRO A 188 -1.91 -6.10 7.04
C PRO A 188 -1.60 -6.08 8.54
N GLY A 189 -1.30 -7.26 9.10
CA GLY A 189 -0.62 -7.41 10.35
C GLY A 189 0.89 -7.23 10.20
N ILE A 190 1.68 -7.97 11.00
CA ILE A 190 3.12 -8.00 10.81
C ILE A 190 3.46 -8.80 9.55
N VAL A 191 4.17 -8.15 8.60
CA VAL A 191 4.68 -8.75 7.37
C VAL A 191 6.18 -8.56 7.31
N ILE A 192 6.94 -9.65 7.14
CA ILE A 192 8.39 -9.56 7.08
C ILE A 192 8.82 -8.98 5.73
N THR A 193 9.21 -7.73 5.76
CA THR A 193 9.65 -6.93 4.61
C THR A 193 11.06 -6.39 4.81
N ASP A 194 11.64 -5.80 3.78
CA ASP A 194 12.92 -5.08 3.88
C ASP A 194 12.89 -3.99 4.96
N ILE A 195 11.73 -3.34 5.16
CA ILE A 195 11.56 -2.30 6.20
C ILE A 195 11.76 -2.92 7.59
N ILE A 196 11.15 -4.06 7.87
CA ILE A 196 11.33 -4.76 9.15
C ILE A 196 12.79 -5.20 9.32
N ARG A 197 13.44 -5.68 8.26
CA ARG A 197 14.85 -6.10 8.32
C ARG A 197 15.78 -4.92 8.54
N THR A 198 15.47 -3.74 7.97
CA THR A 198 16.33 -2.54 8.05
C THR A 198 16.08 -1.75 9.35
N ASN A 199 14.82 -1.51 9.72
CA ASN A 199 14.46 -0.65 10.85
C ASN A 199 14.14 -1.46 12.13
N GLY A 200 13.79 -2.72 11.99
CA GLY A 200 13.44 -3.61 13.09
C GLY A 200 14.53 -3.74 14.17
N PRO A 201 15.83 -3.85 13.82
CA PRO A 201 16.89 -3.92 14.83
C PRO A 201 16.92 -2.70 15.77
N ALA A 202 16.69 -1.50 15.25
CA ALA A 202 16.65 -0.29 16.08
C ALA A 202 15.41 -0.29 17.00
N THR A 203 14.26 -0.72 16.49
CA THR A 203 13.03 -0.86 17.26
C THR A 203 13.16 -1.92 18.36
N ALA A 204 13.68 -3.10 18.04
CA ALA A 204 13.91 -4.18 18.99
C ALA A 204 14.85 -3.75 20.11
N LYS A 205 15.95 -3.06 19.76
CA LYS A 205 16.90 -2.48 20.74
C LYS A 205 16.22 -1.47 21.67
N ALA A 206 15.34 -0.62 21.14
CA ALA A 206 14.56 0.33 21.95
C ALA A 206 13.59 -0.39 22.91
N MET A 207 13.14 -1.58 22.55
CA MET A 207 12.32 -2.45 23.41
C MET A 207 13.16 -3.31 24.38
N GLY A 208 14.51 -3.31 24.27
CA GLY A 208 15.40 -4.13 25.09
C GLY A 208 15.40 -5.62 24.74
N ILE A 209 15.03 -5.98 23.51
CA ILE A 209 14.95 -7.36 23.01
C ILE A 209 15.65 -7.49 21.65
N GLU A 210 15.87 -8.76 21.22
CA GLU A 210 16.40 -9.05 19.89
C GLU A 210 15.30 -8.95 18.80
N LEU A 211 15.75 -8.78 17.53
CA LEU A 211 14.82 -8.64 16.40
C LEU A 211 13.86 -9.84 16.27
N ASP A 212 14.37 -11.04 16.41
CA ASP A 212 13.56 -12.27 16.31
C ASP A 212 12.55 -12.38 17.45
N GLU A 213 12.91 -11.94 18.65
CA GLU A 213 12.00 -11.88 19.81
C GLU A 213 10.90 -10.85 19.57
N MET A 214 11.23 -9.69 18.99
CA MET A 214 10.25 -8.67 18.60
C MET A 214 9.27 -9.22 17.56
N ILE A 215 9.79 -9.89 16.53
CA ILE A 215 8.95 -10.51 15.49
C ILE A 215 8.04 -11.59 16.10
N ALA A 216 8.56 -12.44 16.96
CA ALA A 216 7.80 -13.49 17.65
C ALA A 216 6.73 -12.88 18.57
N LEU A 217 7.06 -11.81 19.30
CA LEU A 217 6.11 -11.10 20.14
C LEU A 217 4.92 -10.57 19.33
N PHE A 218 5.18 -9.86 18.22
CA PHE A 218 4.11 -9.32 17.38
C PHE A 218 3.32 -10.44 16.68
N ALA A 219 3.98 -11.53 16.26
CA ALA A 219 3.31 -12.68 15.67
C ALA A 219 2.43 -13.43 16.70
N SER A 220 2.78 -13.38 17.98
CA SER A 220 2.01 -14.03 19.05
C SER A 220 0.61 -13.42 19.24
N GLU A 221 0.41 -12.18 18.84
CA GLU A 221 -0.88 -11.50 18.87
C GLU A 221 -1.83 -12.06 17.81
N ALA A 222 -1.30 -12.57 16.69
CA ALA A 222 -2.09 -13.16 15.63
C ALA A 222 -2.64 -14.56 16.02
N ALA A 223 -3.85 -14.89 15.59
CA ALA A 223 -4.42 -16.21 15.82
C ALA A 223 -3.60 -17.33 15.16
N ILE A 224 -3.02 -17.06 13.98
CA ILE A 224 -2.18 -18.01 13.24
C ILE A 224 -0.76 -18.16 13.79
N LYS A 225 -0.37 -17.34 14.80
CA LYS A 225 0.93 -17.39 15.50
C LYS A 225 2.17 -17.30 14.61
N ARG A 226 2.07 -16.63 13.48
CA ARG A 226 3.19 -16.32 12.58
C ARG A 226 2.98 -14.96 11.91
N PRO A 227 4.04 -14.32 11.39
CA PRO A 227 3.89 -13.19 10.49
C PRO A 227 3.12 -13.58 9.22
N ASN A 228 2.43 -12.62 8.63
CA ASN A 228 1.91 -12.75 7.28
C ASN A 228 3.04 -12.64 6.25
N THR A 229 2.80 -13.15 5.04
CA THR A 229 3.73 -13.03 3.93
C THR A 229 3.31 -11.90 2.97
N VAL A 230 4.25 -11.46 2.15
CA VAL A 230 3.98 -10.46 1.10
C VAL A 230 2.98 -11.02 0.09
N GLU A 231 3.07 -12.30 -0.23
CA GLU A 231 2.21 -13.01 -1.17
C GLU A 231 0.75 -13.08 -0.67
N GLU A 232 0.54 -13.24 0.65
CA GLU A 232 -0.80 -13.22 1.24
C GLU A 232 -1.48 -11.85 1.05
N VAL A 233 -0.72 -10.76 1.21
CA VAL A 233 -1.21 -9.39 0.94
C VAL A 233 -1.44 -9.18 -0.56
N ALA A 234 -0.51 -9.61 -1.40
CA ALA A 234 -0.59 -9.47 -2.86
C ALA A 234 -1.78 -10.24 -3.45
N ALA A 235 -2.11 -11.43 -2.93
CA ALA A 235 -3.27 -12.20 -3.36
C ALA A 235 -4.59 -11.42 -3.15
N VAL A 236 -4.72 -10.73 -2.02
CA VAL A 236 -5.89 -9.87 -1.76
C VAL A 236 -5.88 -8.64 -2.67
N ALA A 237 -4.71 -8.05 -2.95
CA ALA A 237 -4.60 -6.94 -3.90
C ALA A 237 -5.02 -7.36 -5.32
N VAL A 238 -4.63 -8.56 -5.79
CA VAL A 238 -5.08 -9.13 -7.08
C VAL A 238 -6.59 -9.33 -7.08
N LEU A 239 -7.17 -9.87 -6.01
CA LEU A 239 -8.64 -10.02 -5.90
C LEU A 239 -9.33 -8.66 -6.08
N LEU A 240 -8.94 -7.65 -5.30
CA LEU A 240 -9.55 -6.32 -5.33
C LEU A 240 -9.36 -5.58 -6.66
N ALA A 241 -8.23 -5.81 -7.33
CA ALA A 241 -7.90 -5.24 -8.64
C ALA A 241 -8.69 -5.88 -9.78
N SER A 242 -9.11 -7.12 -9.62
CA SER A 242 -9.75 -7.94 -10.66
C SER A 242 -11.26 -7.73 -10.75
N LYS A 243 -11.87 -8.34 -11.77
CA LYS A 243 -13.34 -8.41 -11.92
C LYS A 243 -13.99 -9.16 -10.76
N ALA A 244 -13.30 -10.14 -10.15
CA ALA A 244 -13.82 -10.90 -9.00
C ALA A 244 -14.06 -10.01 -7.77
N GLY A 245 -13.28 -8.93 -7.64
CA GLY A 245 -13.44 -7.93 -6.58
C GLY A 245 -14.44 -6.81 -6.87
N ALA A 246 -15.14 -6.81 -8.01
CA ALA A 246 -16.00 -5.71 -8.42
C ALA A 246 -17.18 -5.43 -7.47
N GLY A 247 -17.59 -6.41 -6.69
CA GLY A 247 -18.64 -6.25 -5.65
C GLY A 247 -18.09 -5.79 -4.29
N ILE A 248 -16.77 -5.57 -4.16
CA ILE A 248 -16.13 -5.18 -2.90
C ILE A 248 -15.74 -3.70 -2.99
N THR A 249 -16.38 -2.85 -2.19
CA THR A 249 -16.01 -1.43 -2.07
C THR A 249 -16.29 -0.91 -0.66
N GLY A 250 -15.46 0.01 -0.16
CA GLY A 250 -15.51 0.53 1.20
C GLY A 250 -15.01 -0.45 2.26
N ALA A 251 -14.50 -1.62 1.87
CA ALA A 251 -14.04 -2.65 2.76
C ALA A 251 -12.64 -2.32 3.36
N GLN A 252 -12.42 -2.85 4.56
CA GLN A 252 -11.12 -2.85 5.27
C GLN A 252 -10.76 -4.30 5.54
N ILE A 253 -10.08 -4.92 4.58
CA ILE A 253 -9.82 -6.35 4.58
C ILE A 253 -8.57 -6.64 5.41
N SER A 254 -8.74 -7.35 6.51
CA SER A 254 -7.63 -7.82 7.34
C SER A 254 -6.85 -8.92 6.62
N VAL A 255 -5.52 -8.74 6.59
CA VAL A 255 -4.52 -9.76 6.25
C VAL A 255 -3.50 -9.74 7.39
N ASP A 256 -3.97 -10.08 8.59
CA ASP A 256 -3.28 -9.86 9.85
C ASP A 256 -3.21 -11.12 10.73
N GLY A 257 -3.57 -12.26 10.14
CA GLY A 257 -3.57 -13.52 10.83
C GLY A 257 -4.57 -13.61 11.99
N GLY A 258 -5.59 -12.74 12.01
CA GLY A 258 -6.60 -12.69 13.07
C GLY A 258 -6.19 -11.88 14.29
N THR A 259 -5.34 -10.86 14.11
CA THR A 259 -4.94 -9.94 15.19
C THR A 259 -6.05 -8.92 15.47
N ALA A 260 -6.58 -8.23 14.46
CA ALA A 260 -7.68 -7.30 14.59
C ALA A 260 -8.99 -7.94 14.08
N GLN A 261 -9.84 -8.36 14.98
CA GLN A 261 -11.02 -9.21 14.67
C GLN A 261 -12.27 -8.44 14.22
N TYR A 262 -12.19 -7.14 13.88
CA TYR A 262 -13.31 -6.28 13.50
C TYR A 262 -12.99 -5.33 12.35
#